data_356b7f8eab0d553807e39a2a9ecbbafe
#
_entry.id   356b7f8eab0d553807e39a2a9ecbbafe
#
_cell.length_a   1.000
_cell.length_b   1.000
_cell.length_c   1.000
_cell.angle_alpha   90.00
_cell.angle_beta   90.00
_cell.angle_gamma   90.00
#
_symmetry.space_group_name_H-M   'P 1'
#
loop_
_entity.id
_entity.type
_entity.pdbx_description
1 polymer ?
#
loop_
_entity_poly.entity_id
_entity_poly.type
_entity_poly.pdbx_seq_one_letter_code
_entity_poly.pdbx_strand_id
1 'polypeptide(L)'
;MSSSIVDVSVEAGARGLDSAAPLAFLYEHPQWFNPIFQELDRRGVAHSKVHAPDHFYSAGEAAPAFRVLFNRMSPSADRREHGSAIFHTLAWLGQLELQGIRVLNGTEAFRYEVSKALQLSLLSSLGLPYPKSRVIHDPRHAVAAAEGLRYPVVVKPNVGGSGAGIVRFNSREELQAAIDAGTLHLGFDHIGLVQEFIPARGGHITRVETLAGKYLYAINVHLTGETFDLCPADICQTARGESLANACVIEGAKAGLKVEGYTPPAEVIDAIERIVRAARIDVGGIEYVIDDRDGQIYYYDVNALSNFVADAARVIGFNPFVNLADFLEAEVAHAQR
;
A
#
# COMPACT_ATOMS: atom_id res chain seq x y z
N MET A 1 40.61 -34.02 15.46
CA MET A 1 40.25 -32.61 15.69
C MET A 1 38.75 -32.54 15.82
N SER A 2 38.25 -32.48 17.05
CA SER A 2 36.83 -32.51 17.37
C SER A 2 36.26 -31.11 17.15
N SER A 3 35.38 -30.99 16.19
CA SER A 3 34.62 -29.76 15.94
C SER A 3 33.49 -29.67 16.98
N SER A 4 33.65 -28.82 17.99
CA SER A 4 32.60 -28.48 18.90
C SER A 4 31.53 -27.66 18.15
N ILE A 5 30.39 -28.30 17.90
CA ILE A 5 29.17 -27.61 17.50
C ILE A 5 28.76 -26.76 18.71
N VAL A 6 28.88 -25.45 18.58
CA VAL A 6 28.32 -24.51 19.55
C VAL A 6 26.80 -24.64 19.42
N ASP A 7 26.19 -25.28 20.41
CA ASP A 7 24.74 -25.33 20.59
C ASP A 7 24.28 -23.90 20.97
N VAL A 8 23.95 -23.10 19.97
CA VAL A 8 23.25 -21.84 20.18
C VAL A 8 21.81 -22.21 20.42
N SER A 9 21.46 -22.46 21.67
CA SER A 9 20.08 -22.45 22.11
C SER A 9 19.53 -21.04 21.93
N VAL A 10 19.03 -20.76 20.70
CA VAL A 10 18.25 -19.59 20.41
C VAL A 10 16.95 -19.78 21.19
N GLU A 11 16.84 -19.13 22.35
CA GLU A 11 15.54 -18.93 22.94
C GLU A 11 14.67 -18.26 21.88
N ALA A 12 13.72 -19.02 21.34
CA ALA A 12 12.73 -18.60 20.35
C ALA A 12 11.78 -17.60 21.03
N GLY A 13 12.28 -16.39 21.22
CA GLY A 13 11.50 -15.24 21.67
C GLY A 13 11.28 -14.34 20.49
N ALA A 14 10.13 -14.44 19.82
CA ALA A 14 9.67 -13.37 18.97
C ALA A 14 9.62 -12.09 19.82
N ARG A 15 10.67 -11.27 19.72
CA ARG A 15 10.76 -10.03 20.50
C ARG A 15 9.57 -9.15 20.12
N GLY A 16 8.66 -8.90 21.07
CA GLY A 16 7.48 -8.06 20.90
C GLY A 16 6.15 -8.79 20.89
N LEU A 17 6.11 -10.13 20.94
CA LEU A 17 4.85 -10.87 21.08
C LEU A 17 4.47 -11.00 22.56
N ASP A 18 3.44 -10.29 22.98
CA ASP A 18 2.75 -10.60 24.21
C ASP A 18 1.98 -11.92 24.01
N SER A 19 2.40 -12.98 24.68
CA SER A 19 1.85 -14.33 24.54
C SER A 19 0.35 -14.43 24.91
N ALA A 20 -0.24 -13.38 25.48
CA ALA A 20 -1.64 -13.34 25.90
C ALA A 20 -2.55 -12.55 24.94
N ALA A 21 -2.00 -11.74 24.02
CA ALA A 21 -2.80 -10.89 23.14
C ALA A 21 -3.38 -11.68 21.95
N PRO A 22 -4.72 -11.70 21.75
CA PRO A 22 -5.34 -12.44 20.66
C PRO A 22 -5.17 -11.77 19.28
N LEU A 23 -4.81 -10.49 19.26
CA LEU A 23 -4.58 -9.66 18.08
C LEU A 23 -3.11 -9.26 17.98
N ALA A 24 -2.52 -9.38 16.79
CA ALA A 24 -1.18 -8.90 16.51
C ALA A 24 -1.17 -8.00 15.28
N PHE A 25 -0.24 -7.05 15.25
CA PHE A 25 0.02 -6.17 14.11
C PHE A 25 1.44 -6.44 13.60
N LEU A 26 1.56 -6.77 12.32
CA LEU A 26 2.83 -6.72 11.63
C LEU A 26 2.95 -5.37 10.93
N TYR A 27 3.93 -4.57 11.28
CA TYR A 27 4.10 -3.23 10.73
C TYR A 27 5.59 -2.91 10.47
N GLU A 28 5.84 -1.94 9.61
CA GLU A 28 7.20 -1.47 9.31
C GLU A 28 7.36 0.01 9.63
N HIS A 29 6.36 0.84 9.29
CA HIS A 29 6.48 2.27 9.51
C HIS A 29 6.20 2.63 10.98
N PRO A 30 7.09 3.37 11.66
CA PRO A 30 7.04 3.53 13.13
C PRO A 30 5.84 4.36 13.64
N GLN A 31 5.21 5.17 12.81
CA GLN A 31 4.21 6.15 13.27
C GLN A 31 2.82 5.98 12.64
N TRP A 32 2.70 5.34 11.47
CA TRP A 32 1.43 5.33 10.73
C TRP A 32 0.27 4.68 11.49
N PHE A 33 0.59 3.80 12.43
CA PHE A 33 -0.42 2.99 13.13
C PHE A 33 -0.70 3.49 14.55
N ASN A 34 -0.09 4.60 14.98
CA ASN A 34 -0.36 5.20 16.28
C ASN A 34 -1.85 5.49 16.52
N PRO A 35 -2.65 5.99 15.55
CA PRO A 35 -4.06 6.24 15.80
C PRO A 35 -4.88 4.99 16.13
N ILE A 36 -4.64 3.86 15.44
CA ILE A 36 -5.34 2.60 15.78
C ILE A 36 -4.83 2.02 17.09
N PHE A 37 -3.54 2.09 17.38
CA PHE A 37 -3.02 1.65 18.68
C PHE A 37 -3.63 2.43 19.83
N GLN A 38 -3.71 3.77 19.71
CA GLN A 38 -4.36 4.63 20.71
C GLN A 38 -5.83 4.29 20.90
N GLU A 39 -6.56 3.98 19.83
CA GLU A 39 -7.98 3.59 19.93
C GLU A 39 -8.13 2.23 20.61
N LEU A 40 -7.30 1.24 20.32
CA LEU A 40 -7.31 -0.06 20.97
C LEU A 40 -6.93 0.04 22.44
N ASP A 41 -5.91 0.84 22.78
CA ASP A 41 -5.50 1.12 24.17
C ASP A 41 -6.66 1.77 24.96
N ARG A 42 -7.34 2.76 24.36
CA ARG A 42 -8.51 3.42 24.96
C ARG A 42 -9.64 2.44 25.26
N ARG A 43 -9.81 1.39 24.44
CA ARG A 43 -10.81 0.34 24.61
C ARG A 43 -10.37 -0.78 25.54
N GLY A 44 -9.09 -0.82 25.92
CA GLY A 44 -8.51 -1.92 26.68
C GLY A 44 -8.37 -3.22 25.89
N VAL A 45 -8.26 -3.14 24.56
CA VAL A 45 -8.08 -4.30 23.68
C VAL A 45 -6.61 -4.70 23.67
N ALA A 46 -6.32 -5.91 24.20
CA ALA A 46 -4.98 -6.45 24.22
C ALA A 46 -4.46 -6.72 22.78
N HIS A 47 -3.31 -6.20 22.43
CA HIS A 47 -2.70 -6.38 21.12
C HIS A 47 -1.18 -6.42 21.19
N SER A 48 -0.56 -7.20 20.31
CA SER A 48 0.89 -7.31 20.13
C SER A 48 1.35 -6.51 18.91
N LYS A 49 2.60 -6.03 18.96
CA LYS A 49 3.23 -5.24 17.88
C LYS A 49 4.48 -5.97 17.42
N VAL A 50 4.51 -6.37 16.15
CA VAL A 50 5.64 -7.05 15.49
C VAL A 50 6.23 -6.08 14.47
N HIS A 51 7.45 -5.61 14.71
CA HIS A 51 8.16 -4.75 13.77
C HIS A 51 8.85 -5.62 12.72
N ALA A 52 8.39 -5.53 11.48
CA ALA A 52 8.81 -6.43 10.40
C ALA A 52 10.33 -6.46 10.15
N PRO A 53 11.09 -5.34 10.20
CA PRO A 53 12.54 -5.35 10.03
C PRO A 53 13.31 -6.12 11.11
N ASP A 54 12.76 -6.23 12.32
CA ASP A 54 13.41 -6.91 13.47
C ASP A 54 12.91 -8.34 13.65
N HIS A 55 11.97 -8.78 12.79
CA HIS A 55 11.30 -10.06 12.94
C HIS A 55 12.05 -11.19 12.22
N PHE A 56 12.11 -12.35 12.86
CA PHE A 56 12.52 -13.62 12.26
C PHE A 56 11.65 -14.74 12.81
N TYR A 57 11.57 -15.86 12.11
CA TYR A 57 10.76 -17.01 12.49
C TYR A 57 11.40 -18.32 12.02
N SER A 58 10.96 -19.43 12.60
CA SER A 58 11.34 -20.78 12.17
C SER A 58 10.18 -21.47 11.46
N ALA A 59 10.43 -22.07 10.31
CA ALA A 59 9.40 -22.76 9.52
C ALA A 59 8.73 -23.92 10.27
N GLY A 60 9.39 -24.51 11.25
CA GLY A 60 8.87 -25.64 12.06
C GLY A 60 8.36 -25.24 13.45
N GLU A 61 8.30 -23.95 13.78
CA GLU A 61 7.81 -23.53 15.10
C GLU A 61 6.29 -23.69 15.21
N ALA A 62 5.81 -23.82 16.46
CA ALA A 62 4.39 -23.87 16.74
C ALA A 62 3.69 -22.55 16.35
N ALA A 63 2.40 -22.63 16.02
CA ALA A 63 1.60 -21.43 15.77
C ALA A 63 1.67 -20.46 16.96
N PRO A 64 1.76 -19.15 16.70
CA PRO A 64 1.78 -18.14 17.76
C PRO A 64 0.46 -18.13 18.54
N ALA A 65 0.48 -17.52 19.72
CA ALA A 65 -0.70 -17.48 20.60
C ALA A 65 -1.82 -16.55 20.08
N PHE A 66 -1.49 -15.54 19.28
CA PHE A 66 -2.51 -14.67 18.69
C PHE A 66 -3.36 -15.44 17.67
N ARG A 67 -4.60 -15.02 17.49
CA ARG A 67 -5.57 -15.63 16.57
C ARG A 67 -5.75 -14.83 15.27
N VAL A 68 -5.49 -13.55 15.36
CA VAL A 68 -5.63 -12.60 14.24
C VAL A 68 -4.32 -11.83 14.11
N LEU A 69 -3.74 -11.83 12.90
CA LEU A 69 -2.67 -10.91 12.53
C LEU A 69 -3.23 -9.85 11.56
N PHE A 70 -3.01 -8.58 11.83
CA PHE A 70 -3.26 -7.53 10.87
C PHE A 70 -1.95 -7.12 10.18
N ASN A 71 -1.84 -7.46 8.90
CA ASN A 71 -0.69 -7.11 8.09
C ASN A 71 -0.74 -5.63 7.68
N ARG A 72 0.29 -4.91 8.09
CA ARG A 72 0.48 -3.47 7.81
C ARG A 72 1.87 -3.20 7.25
N MET A 73 2.46 -4.18 6.54
CA MET A 73 3.74 -4.02 5.86
C MET A 73 3.62 -3.06 4.68
N SER A 74 4.50 -2.08 4.61
CA SER A 74 4.46 -1.03 3.58
C SER A 74 5.17 -1.45 2.30
N PRO A 75 4.59 -1.23 1.10
CA PRO A 75 5.28 -1.41 -0.18
C PRO A 75 6.40 -0.36 -0.40
N SER A 76 6.41 0.72 0.38
CA SER A 76 7.46 1.75 0.32
C SER A 76 8.60 1.53 1.33
N ALA A 77 8.70 0.34 1.93
CA ALA A 77 9.72 0.00 2.93
C ALA A 77 11.15 0.11 2.39
N ASP A 78 11.35 -0.10 1.10
CA ASP A 78 12.64 0.08 0.44
C ASP A 78 13.21 1.50 0.61
N ARG A 79 12.37 2.53 0.66
CA ARG A 79 12.78 3.91 0.92
C ARG A 79 13.38 4.13 2.32
N ARG A 80 13.20 3.18 3.22
CA ARG A 80 13.73 3.14 4.60
C ARG A 80 14.71 1.99 4.80
N GLU A 81 15.29 1.49 3.69
CA GLU A 81 16.26 0.38 3.66
C GLU A 81 15.68 -0.97 4.14
N HIS A 82 14.35 -1.10 4.17
CA HIS A 82 13.65 -2.30 4.61
C HIS A 82 13.03 -3.12 3.47
N GLY A 83 13.48 -2.94 2.23
CA GLY A 83 12.89 -3.59 1.05
C GLY A 83 12.84 -5.12 1.15
N SER A 84 13.86 -5.76 1.73
CA SER A 84 13.89 -7.21 1.94
C SER A 84 12.81 -7.72 2.90
N ALA A 85 12.35 -6.88 3.84
CA ALA A 85 11.29 -7.22 4.78
C ALA A 85 9.93 -7.45 4.07
N ILE A 86 9.74 -6.93 2.85
CA ILE A 86 8.56 -7.20 2.02
C ILE A 86 8.48 -8.69 1.68
N PHE A 87 9.57 -9.27 1.19
CA PHE A 87 9.63 -10.69 0.82
C PHE A 87 9.56 -11.60 2.04
N HIS A 88 10.24 -11.22 3.13
CA HIS A 88 10.16 -11.89 4.42
C HIS A 88 8.71 -11.92 4.93
N THR A 89 8.01 -10.79 4.88
CA THR A 89 6.60 -10.70 5.25
C THR A 89 5.75 -11.65 4.42
N LEU A 90 5.89 -11.63 3.10
CA LEU A 90 5.09 -12.50 2.22
C LEU A 90 5.24 -13.98 2.59
N ALA A 91 6.47 -14.43 2.90
CA ALA A 91 6.73 -15.79 3.32
C ALA A 91 6.11 -16.12 4.69
N TRP A 92 6.24 -15.20 5.66
CA TRP A 92 5.70 -15.40 7.00
C TRP A 92 4.18 -15.40 7.03
N LEU A 93 3.51 -14.50 6.29
CA LEU A 93 2.05 -14.53 6.16
C LEU A 93 1.56 -15.88 5.64
N GLY A 94 2.24 -16.44 4.63
CA GLY A 94 1.91 -17.76 4.11
C GLY A 94 2.06 -18.87 5.17
N GLN A 95 3.10 -18.83 6.01
CA GLN A 95 3.24 -19.77 7.12
C GLN A 95 2.09 -19.64 8.13
N LEU A 96 1.73 -18.42 8.52
CA LEU A 96 0.64 -18.20 9.48
C LEU A 96 -0.71 -18.69 8.95
N GLU A 97 -1.00 -18.46 7.67
CA GLU A 97 -2.21 -18.98 7.01
C GLU A 97 -2.24 -20.51 6.98
N LEU A 98 -1.08 -21.18 6.71
CA LEU A 98 -0.96 -22.64 6.80
C LEU A 98 -1.16 -23.18 8.22
N GLN A 99 -0.85 -22.37 9.24
CA GLN A 99 -1.09 -22.69 10.65
C GLN A 99 -2.53 -22.37 11.12
N GLY A 100 -3.38 -21.86 10.22
CA GLY A 100 -4.78 -21.54 10.53
C GLY A 100 -4.99 -20.21 11.22
N ILE A 101 -3.99 -19.33 11.25
CA ILE A 101 -4.13 -17.96 11.75
C ILE A 101 -4.94 -17.12 10.76
N ARG A 102 -5.89 -16.34 11.24
CA ARG A 102 -6.59 -15.33 10.44
C ARG A 102 -5.65 -14.16 10.16
N VAL A 103 -5.22 -14.01 8.92
CA VAL A 103 -4.39 -12.88 8.50
C VAL A 103 -5.28 -11.88 7.75
N LEU A 104 -5.47 -10.70 8.33
CA LEU A 104 -6.12 -9.56 7.68
C LEU A 104 -5.17 -8.92 6.69
N ASN A 105 -5.64 -8.67 5.46
CA ASN A 105 -4.80 -8.37 4.31
C ASN A 105 -3.67 -9.42 4.16
N GLY A 106 -4.09 -10.69 4.12
CA GLY A 106 -3.19 -11.85 4.06
C GLY A 106 -2.37 -11.93 2.78
N THR A 107 -1.80 -13.09 2.54
CA THR A 107 -0.87 -13.33 1.42
C THR A 107 -1.43 -12.88 0.07
N GLU A 108 -2.71 -13.16 -0.22
CA GLU A 108 -3.31 -12.81 -1.50
C GLU A 108 -3.46 -11.28 -1.66
N ALA A 109 -4.02 -10.60 -0.66
CA ALA A 109 -4.13 -9.14 -0.66
C ALA A 109 -2.75 -8.47 -0.74
N PHE A 110 -1.77 -8.98 0.02
CA PHE A 110 -0.44 -8.42 0.04
C PHE A 110 0.32 -8.58 -1.30
N ARG A 111 0.05 -9.63 -2.07
CA ARG A 111 0.59 -9.76 -3.43
C ARG A 111 0.13 -8.63 -4.35
N TYR A 112 -1.11 -8.16 -4.22
CA TYR A 112 -1.59 -6.99 -4.96
C TYR A 112 -0.97 -5.69 -4.42
N GLU A 113 -0.79 -5.57 -3.10
CA GLU A 113 -0.14 -4.41 -2.50
C GLU A 113 1.26 -4.18 -3.07
N VAL A 114 2.03 -5.25 -3.24
CA VAL A 114 3.43 -5.18 -3.69
C VAL A 114 3.62 -5.43 -5.18
N SER A 115 2.56 -5.33 -6.00
CA SER A 115 2.69 -5.52 -7.44
C SER A 115 1.66 -4.77 -8.25
N LYS A 116 2.04 -3.60 -8.78
CA LYS A 116 1.20 -2.84 -9.71
C LYS A 116 0.89 -3.62 -11.00
N ALA A 117 1.80 -4.50 -11.42
CA ALA A 117 1.55 -5.39 -12.56
C ALA A 117 0.38 -6.34 -12.30
N LEU A 118 0.30 -6.94 -11.09
CA LEU A 118 -0.85 -7.77 -10.70
C LEU A 118 -2.13 -6.95 -10.54
N GLN A 119 -2.06 -5.72 -10.05
CA GLN A 119 -3.22 -4.83 -9.98
C GLN A 119 -3.83 -4.60 -11.36
N LEU A 120 -3.03 -4.35 -12.40
CA LEU A 120 -3.53 -4.21 -13.77
C LEU A 120 -4.20 -5.49 -14.27
N SER A 121 -3.61 -6.65 -13.97
CA SER A 121 -4.18 -7.95 -14.33
C SER A 121 -5.53 -8.19 -13.63
N LEU A 122 -5.64 -7.81 -12.36
CA LEU A 122 -6.90 -7.85 -11.60
C LEU A 122 -7.95 -6.95 -12.23
N LEU A 123 -7.63 -5.68 -12.49
CA LEU A 123 -8.57 -4.73 -13.12
C LEU A 123 -9.04 -5.22 -14.48
N SER A 124 -8.11 -5.75 -15.29
CA SER A 124 -8.42 -6.35 -16.58
C SER A 124 -9.36 -7.54 -16.46
N SER A 125 -9.12 -8.44 -15.51
CA SER A 125 -9.96 -9.63 -15.29
C SER A 125 -11.38 -9.29 -14.84
N LEU A 126 -11.54 -8.13 -14.19
CA LEU A 126 -12.84 -7.61 -13.75
C LEU A 126 -13.55 -6.78 -14.85
N GLY A 127 -12.91 -6.57 -16.01
CA GLY A 127 -13.43 -5.73 -17.09
C GLY A 127 -13.48 -4.24 -16.73
N LEU A 128 -12.65 -3.80 -15.78
CA LEU A 128 -12.60 -2.42 -15.32
C LEU A 128 -11.56 -1.62 -16.12
N PRO A 129 -11.85 -0.35 -16.46
CA PRO A 129 -10.91 0.50 -17.17
C PRO A 129 -9.67 0.82 -16.30
N TYR A 130 -8.50 0.72 -16.90
CA TYR A 130 -7.23 1.13 -16.31
C TYR A 130 -6.35 1.79 -17.39
N PRO A 131 -5.38 2.65 -17.03
CA PRO A 131 -4.52 3.27 -18.02
C PRO A 131 -3.75 2.22 -18.80
N LYS A 132 -3.71 2.29 -20.13
CA LYS A 132 -2.96 1.34 -20.95
C LYS A 132 -1.53 1.26 -20.48
N SER A 133 -1.04 0.05 -20.22
CA SER A 133 0.24 -0.18 -19.58
C SER A 133 0.92 -1.41 -20.14
N ARG A 134 2.25 -1.42 -20.09
CA ARG A 134 3.08 -2.60 -20.33
C ARG A 134 4.10 -2.77 -19.23
N VAL A 135 4.28 -4.00 -18.80
CA VAL A 135 5.24 -4.37 -17.76
C VAL A 135 6.58 -4.68 -18.41
N ILE A 136 7.65 -4.14 -17.86
CA ILE A 136 9.03 -4.37 -18.30
C ILE A 136 9.90 -4.73 -17.10
N HIS A 137 10.99 -5.45 -17.34
CA HIS A 137 12.00 -5.81 -16.34
C HIS A 137 13.41 -5.38 -16.74
N ASP A 138 13.50 -4.64 -17.83
CA ASP A 138 14.74 -4.04 -18.34
C ASP A 138 14.41 -2.67 -18.92
N PRO A 139 15.08 -1.60 -18.47
CA PRO A 139 14.86 -0.25 -19.00
C PRO A 139 14.99 -0.14 -20.52
N ARG A 140 15.84 -0.96 -21.16
CA ARG A 140 16.02 -0.99 -22.61
C ARG A 140 14.75 -1.33 -23.38
N HIS A 141 13.78 -1.95 -22.75
CA HIS A 141 12.50 -2.30 -23.36
C HIS A 141 11.48 -1.14 -23.33
N ALA A 142 11.75 -0.05 -22.59
CA ALA A 142 10.73 0.97 -22.33
C ALA A 142 10.22 1.65 -23.60
N VAL A 143 11.09 1.97 -24.57
CA VAL A 143 10.66 2.57 -25.85
C VAL A 143 9.77 1.63 -26.67
N ALA A 144 10.16 0.36 -26.78
CA ALA A 144 9.33 -0.64 -27.48
C ALA A 144 8.00 -0.87 -26.74
N ALA A 145 8.03 -0.87 -25.40
CA ALA A 145 6.83 -0.97 -24.57
C ALA A 145 5.91 0.26 -24.70
N ALA A 146 6.44 1.42 -25.07
CA ALA A 146 5.64 2.62 -25.32
C ALA A 146 4.98 2.67 -26.69
N GLU A 147 5.31 1.74 -27.61
CA GLU A 147 4.70 1.72 -28.94
C GLU A 147 3.19 1.55 -28.88
N GLY A 148 2.46 2.45 -29.57
CA GLY A 148 1.00 2.48 -29.57
C GLY A 148 0.36 2.96 -28.26
N LEU A 149 1.15 3.44 -27.28
CA LEU A 149 0.67 4.22 -26.16
C LEU A 149 0.61 5.71 -26.52
N ARG A 150 -0.34 6.41 -25.93
CA ARG A 150 -0.49 7.86 -26.10
C ARG A 150 0.43 8.60 -25.15
N TYR A 151 1.31 9.45 -25.69
CA TYR A 151 2.12 10.33 -24.87
C TYR A 151 1.30 11.50 -24.28
N PRO A 152 1.67 12.02 -23.10
CA PRO A 152 2.77 11.58 -22.26
C PRO A 152 2.59 10.16 -21.75
N VAL A 153 3.72 9.47 -21.52
CA VAL A 153 3.74 8.21 -20.77
C VAL A 153 4.47 8.42 -19.44
N VAL A 154 4.17 7.57 -18.47
CA VAL A 154 4.94 7.49 -17.24
C VAL A 154 5.62 6.13 -17.16
N VAL A 155 6.83 6.12 -16.61
CA VAL A 155 7.47 4.89 -16.16
C VAL A 155 7.45 4.91 -14.64
N LYS A 156 6.92 3.85 -14.05
CA LYS A 156 6.78 3.75 -12.59
C LYS A 156 7.25 2.39 -12.08
N PRO A 157 7.89 2.31 -10.89
CA PRO A 157 8.24 1.05 -10.26
C PRO A 157 6.99 0.17 -10.01
N ASN A 158 7.18 -1.15 -10.10
CA ASN A 158 6.14 -2.12 -9.78
C ASN A 158 5.84 -2.15 -8.28
N VAL A 159 6.87 -2.23 -7.45
CA VAL A 159 6.77 -2.14 -5.99
C VAL A 159 7.10 -0.72 -5.54
N GLY A 160 6.24 -0.14 -4.71
CA GLY A 160 6.44 1.20 -4.18
C GLY A 160 5.12 1.91 -3.89
N GLY A 161 5.23 3.04 -3.23
CA GLY A 161 4.08 3.87 -2.85
C GLY A 161 4.43 5.35 -2.96
N SER A 162 3.44 6.21 -2.72
CA SER A 162 3.62 7.67 -2.60
C SER A 162 4.14 8.37 -3.87
N GLY A 163 3.92 7.80 -5.05
CA GLY A 163 4.44 8.39 -6.30
C GLY A 163 5.94 8.30 -6.51
N ALA A 164 6.68 7.70 -5.58
CA ALA A 164 8.13 7.64 -5.65
C ALA A 164 8.62 6.88 -6.89
N GLY A 165 9.61 7.45 -7.57
CA GLY A 165 10.22 6.84 -8.75
C GLY A 165 9.37 6.91 -10.02
N ILE A 166 8.23 7.61 -10.02
CA ILE A 166 7.43 7.84 -11.21
C ILE A 166 8.09 8.96 -12.03
N VAL A 167 8.40 8.67 -13.30
CA VAL A 167 8.97 9.63 -14.23
C VAL A 167 8.06 9.76 -15.45
N ARG A 168 7.76 11.01 -15.83
CA ARG A 168 6.95 11.34 -17.01
C ARG A 168 7.85 11.65 -18.20
N PHE A 169 7.42 11.16 -19.36
CA PHE A 169 8.07 11.42 -20.64
C PHE A 169 7.03 11.96 -21.62
N ASN A 170 7.31 13.12 -22.21
CA ASN A 170 6.37 13.77 -23.14
C ASN A 170 6.54 13.26 -24.57
N SER A 171 7.65 12.62 -24.86
CA SER A 171 7.94 12.07 -26.19
C SER A 171 8.79 10.78 -26.12
N ARG A 172 8.85 10.08 -27.25
CA ARG A 172 9.73 8.92 -27.44
C ARG A 172 11.20 9.27 -27.24
N GLU A 173 11.59 10.45 -27.74
CA GLU A 173 12.96 10.94 -27.70
C GLU A 173 13.42 11.20 -26.27
N GLU A 174 12.55 11.79 -25.42
CA GLU A 174 12.82 11.96 -23.99
C GLU A 174 13.02 10.60 -23.29
N LEU A 175 12.17 9.63 -23.59
CA LEU A 175 12.26 8.29 -23.02
C LEU A 175 13.55 7.58 -23.47
N GLN A 176 13.90 7.69 -24.75
CA GLN A 176 15.15 7.11 -25.28
C GLN A 176 16.38 7.76 -24.65
N ALA A 177 16.39 9.10 -24.51
CA ALA A 177 17.48 9.81 -23.88
C ALA A 177 17.71 9.39 -22.42
N ALA A 178 16.65 9.12 -21.68
CA ALA A 178 16.76 8.62 -20.30
C ALA A 178 17.35 7.20 -20.24
N ILE A 179 17.01 6.33 -21.21
CA ILE A 179 17.62 5.00 -21.34
C ILE A 179 19.11 5.12 -21.65
N ASP A 180 19.48 5.93 -22.66
CA ASP A 180 20.85 6.11 -23.11
C ASP A 180 21.74 6.72 -22.01
N ALA A 181 21.16 7.59 -21.18
CA ALA A 181 21.81 8.18 -20.02
C ALA A 181 21.89 7.25 -18.79
N GLY A 182 21.19 6.09 -18.81
CA GLY A 182 21.13 5.16 -17.68
C GLY A 182 20.39 5.70 -16.46
N THR A 183 19.50 6.68 -16.66
CA THR A 183 18.76 7.34 -15.56
C THR A 183 17.37 6.75 -15.29
N LEU A 184 16.91 5.82 -16.14
CA LEU A 184 15.65 5.16 -15.98
C LEU A 184 15.75 3.98 -14.99
N HIS A 185 15.18 4.13 -13.81
CA HIS A 185 15.17 3.11 -12.76
C HIS A 185 13.79 2.46 -12.61
N LEU A 186 13.75 1.14 -12.47
CA LEU A 186 12.51 0.35 -12.36
C LEU A 186 12.12 0.02 -10.91
N GLY A 187 12.87 0.52 -9.93
CA GLY A 187 12.69 0.16 -8.53
C GLY A 187 13.57 -1.00 -8.08
N PHE A 188 13.42 -1.43 -6.83
CA PHE A 188 14.32 -2.41 -6.22
C PHE A 188 14.06 -3.86 -6.67
N ASP A 189 12.86 -4.17 -7.17
CA ASP A 189 12.51 -5.46 -7.77
C ASP A 189 12.86 -5.54 -9.26
N HIS A 190 13.42 -4.46 -9.83
CA HIS A 190 13.76 -4.32 -11.25
C HIS A 190 12.59 -4.56 -12.21
N ILE A 191 11.35 -4.33 -11.76
CA ILE A 191 10.15 -4.40 -12.59
C ILE A 191 9.52 -3.01 -12.64
N GLY A 192 9.13 -2.58 -13.82
CA GLY A 192 8.47 -1.29 -14.03
C GLY A 192 7.29 -1.38 -15.00
N LEU A 193 6.48 -0.37 -14.99
CA LEU A 193 5.35 -0.21 -15.88
C LEU A 193 5.56 1.03 -16.75
N VAL A 194 5.47 0.84 -18.07
CA VAL A 194 5.32 1.93 -19.04
C VAL A 194 3.82 2.13 -19.26
N GLN A 195 3.29 3.29 -18.87
CA GLN A 195 1.85 3.53 -18.76
C GLN A 195 1.46 4.87 -19.39
N GLU A 196 0.30 4.94 -20.05
CA GLU A 196 -0.29 6.20 -20.50
C GLU A 196 -0.57 7.11 -19.30
N PHE A 197 -0.16 8.37 -19.40
CA PHE A 197 -0.54 9.38 -18.42
C PHE A 197 -1.99 9.82 -18.66
N ILE A 198 -2.78 9.82 -17.59
CA ILE A 198 -4.17 10.27 -17.60
C ILE A 198 -4.25 11.65 -16.95
N PRO A 199 -4.55 12.72 -17.69
CA PRO A 199 -4.77 14.03 -17.09
C PRO A 199 -6.05 14.02 -16.27
N ALA A 200 -5.93 14.43 -15.00
CA ALA A 200 -7.03 14.39 -14.07
C ALA A 200 -8.03 15.53 -14.32
N ARG A 201 -9.29 15.20 -14.61
CA ARG A 201 -10.38 16.18 -14.71
C ARG A 201 -10.54 16.92 -13.40
N GLY A 202 -10.58 18.24 -13.47
CA GLY A 202 -10.68 19.09 -12.27
C GLY A 202 -9.44 19.09 -11.38
N GLY A 203 -8.31 18.55 -11.85
CA GLY A 203 -7.03 18.56 -11.14
C GLY A 203 -7.02 17.75 -9.84
N HIS A 204 -7.83 16.70 -9.71
CA HIS A 204 -7.84 15.85 -8.52
C HIS A 204 -7.96 14.36 -8.90
N ILE A 205 -7.50 13.52 -8.00
CA ILE A 205 -7.79 12.10 -8.00
C ILE A 205 -8.80 11.78 -6.90
N THR A 206 -9.49 10.66 -7.02
CA THR A 206 -10.37 10.17 -5.95
C THR A 206 -9.78 8.90 -5.35
N ARG A 207 -9.69 8.89 -4.00
CA ARG A 207 -9.34 7.73 -3.22
C ARG A 207 -10.56 7.28 -2.43
N VAL A 208 -10.88 5.99 -2.56
CA VAL A 208 -12.02 5.35 -1.89
C VAL A 208 -11.50 4.34 -0.90
N GLU A 209 -11.81 4.55 0.36
CA GLU A 209 -11.43 3.66 1.44
C GLU A 209 -12.49 2.60 1.69
N THR A 210 -12.04 1.38 1.97
CA THR A 210 -12.89 0.22 2.24
C THR A 210 -12.51 -0.46 3.54
N LEU A 211 -13.52 -1.04 4.19
CA LEU A 211 -13.37 -1.81 5.41
C LEU A 211 -14.27 -3.05 5.33
N ALA A 212 -13.75 -4.22 5.69
CA ALA A 212 -14.47 -5.50 5.60
C ALA A 212 -15.04 -5.76 4.18
N GLY A 213 -14.31 -5.34 3.13
CA GLY A 213 -14.71 -5.48 1.74
C GLY A 213 -15.86 -4.56 1.30
N LYS A 214 -16.19 -3.53 2.10
CA LYS A 214 -17.27 -2.57 1.86
C LYS A 214 -16.75 -1.15 1.80
N TYR A 215 -17.43 -0.30 1.02
CA TYR A 215 -17.21 1.13 1.01
C TYR A 215 -17.28 1.71 2.41
N LEU A 216 -16.30 2.53 2.78
CA LEU A 216 -16.26 3.25 4.06
C LEU A 216 -16.44 4.75 3.84
N TYR A 217 -15.61 5.37 3.04
CA TYR A 217 -15.68 6.78 2.62
C TYR A 217 -14.83 7.02 1.38
N ALA A 218 -14.97 8.19 0.78
CA ALA A 218 -14.06 8.64 -0.26
C ALA A 218 -13.65 10.09 -0.07
N ILE A 219 -12.50 10.43 -0.67
CA ILE A 219 -11.93 11.77 -0.69
C ILE A 219 -11.43 12.12 -2.09
N ASN A 220 -11.56 13.40 -2.45
CA ASN A 220 -10.83 13.98 -3.56
C ASN A 220 -9.53 14.57 -3.03
N VAL A 221 -8.42 14.22 -3.66
CA VAL A 221 -7.09 14.73 -3.38
C VAL A 221 -6.68 15.62 -4.53
N HIS A 222 -6.59 16.92 -4.30
CA HIS A 222 -6.24 17.92 -5.30
C HIS A 222 -4.74 17.88 -5.58
N LEU A 223 -4.38 17.80 -6.86
CA LEU A 223 -3.01 17.77 -7.32
C LEU A 223 -2.43 19.19 -7.27
N THR A 224 -1.29 19.36 -6.62
CA THR A 224 -0.56 20.63 -6.55
C THR A 224 0.68 20.55 -7.44
N GLY A 225 0.59 21.11 -8.66
CA GLY A 225 1.74 21.23 -9.56
C GLY A 225 1.89 20.09 -10.56
N GLU A 226 3.04 20.05 -11.26
CA GLU A 226 3.36 19.09 -12.30
C GLU A 226 3.97 17.77 -11.78
N THR A 227 4.12 17.64 -10.47
CA THR A 227 4.72 16.47 -9.83
C THR A 227 3.69 15.38 -9.60
N PHE A 228 4.08 14.13 -9.86
CA PHE A 228 3.27 12.92 -9.60
C PHE A 228 3.27 12.51 -8.13
N ASP A 229 3.89 13.30 -7.28
CA ASP A 229 3.96 13.06 -5.86
C ASP A 229 2.57 13.26 -5.24
N LEU A 230 1.74 12.23 -5.39
CA LEU A 230 0.40 12.15 -4.82
C LEU A 230 0.44 11.84 -3.33
N CYS A 231 1.64 11.68 -2.79
CA CYS A 231 1.84 11.54 -1.36
C CYS A 231 2.38 12.83 -0.78
N PRO A 232 1.77 13.30 0.30
CA PRO A 232 2.29 14.41 1.10
C PRO A 232 3.72 14.23 1.62
N ALA A 233 4.30 13.02 1.53
CA ALA A 233 5.65 12.75 2.01
C ALA A 233 6.76 13.56 1.32
N ASP A 234 6.59 13.92 0.04
CA ASP A 234 7.59 14.73 -0.66
C ASP A 234 7.36 16.24 -0.52
N ILE A 235 6.16 16.64 -0.09
CA ILE A 235 5.85 18.02 0.32
C ILE A 235 6.42 18.31 1.73
N CYS A 236 6.82 17.30 2.46
CA CYS A 236 7.48 17.39 3.76
C CYS A 236 8.97 17.77 3.71
N GLN A 237 9.49 18.22 2.60
CA GLN A 237 10.72 19.01 2.61
C GLN A 237 10.38 20.40 3.10
N THR A 238 10.58 20.63 4.40
CA THR A 238 10.45 21.97 4.95
C THR A 238 11.45 22.90 4.29
N ALA A 239 11.15 24.20 4.26
CA ALA A 239 12.03 25.28 3.84
C ALA A 239 13.40 25.30 4.57
N ARG A 240 13.74 24.31 5.38
CA ARG A 240 15.00 24.12 6.13
C ARG A 240 15.83 22.91 5.68
N GLY A 241 15.45 22.19 4.60
CA GLY A 241 16.26 21.08 4.07
C GLY A 241 16.34 19.83 4.94
N GLU A 242 15.54 19.70 5.98
CA GLU A 242 15.43 18.46 6.75
C GLU A 242 14.38 17.55 6.12
N SER A 243 14.80 16.38 5.68
CA SER A 243 13.94 15.35 5.11
C SER A 243 12.99 14.81 6.19
N LEU A 244 11.73 15.21 6.14
CA LEU A 244 10.65 14.57 6.89
C LEU A 244 10.15 13.33 6.14
N ALA A 245 11.07 12.45 5.74
CA ALA A 245 10.76 11.20 4.99
C ALA A 245 9.79 10.25 5.72
N ASN A 246 9.28 10.62 6.89
CA ASN A 246 8.51 9.78 7.81
C ASN A 246 7.04 10.16 7.96
N ALA A 247 6.56 11.25 7.31
CA ALA A 247 5.20 11.75 7.52
C ALA A 247 4.33 11.56 6.28
N CYS A 248 4.01 10.33 5.93
CA CYS A 248 3.09 10.06 4.83
C CYS A 248 1.62 10.10 5.26
N VAL A 249 0.74 10.68 4.41
CA VAL A 249 -0.74 10.63 4.43
C VAL A 249 -1.43 11.18 5.69
N ILE A 250 -0.94 10.88 6.90
CA ILE A 250 -1.52 11.43 8.15
C ILE A 250 -1.41 12.97 8.21
N GLU A 251 -0.43 13.56 7.52
CA GLU A 251 -0.18 15.00 7.51
C GLU A 251 -0.55 15.71 6.21
N GLY A 252 -1.27 15.05 5.27
CA GLY A 252 -1.63 15.66 3.99
C GLY A 252 -2.34 17.00 4.12
N ALA A 253 -3.25 17.12 5.06
CA ALA A 253 -3.91 18.39 5.37
C ALA A 253 -2.94 19.42 5.98
N LYS A 254 -1.90 18.96 6.70
CA LYS A 254 -0.87 19.84 7.27
C LYS A 254 0.19 20.25 6.23
N ALA A 255 0.39 19.43 5.19
CA ALA A 255 1.33 19.71 4.10
C ALA A 255 0.77 20.65 3.01
N GLY A 256 -0.45 21.14 3.17
CA GLY A 256 -1.07 22.07 2.22
C GLY A 256 -1.78 21.39 1.03
N LEU A 257 -1.89 20.07 1.00
CA LEU A 257 -2.76 19.39 0.03
C LEU A 257 -4.22 19.64 0.39
N LYS A 258 -4.98 20.13 -0.58
CA LYS A 258 -6.43 20.24 -0.43
C LYS A 258 -7.03 18.84 -0.54
N VAL A 259 -7.67 18.38 0.53
CA VAL A 259 -8.40 17.12 0.60
C VAL A 259 -9.83 17.44 1.04
N GLU A 260 -10.81 16.85 0.34
CA GLU A 260 -12.23 17.06 0.65
C GLU A 260 -13.00 15.75 0.58
N GLY A 261 -13.98 15.58 1.46
CA GLY A 261 -14.88 14.44 1.46
C GLY A 261 -15.68 14.38 0.15
N TYR A 262 -15.89 13.17 -0.37
CA TYR A 262 -16.63 12.96 -1.61
C TYR A 262 -17.44 11.65 -1.52
N THR A 263 -18.57 11.61 -2.21
CA THR A 263 -19.35 10.36 -2.36
C THR A 263 -19.37 9.98 -3.84
N PRO A 264 -18.68 8.89 -4.22
CA PRO A 264 -18.69 8.40 -5.60
C PRO A 264 -20.07 7.92 -6.03
N PRO A 265 -20.36 7.89 -7.34
CA PRO A 265 -21.55 7.23 -7.89
C PRO A 265 -21.62 5.75 -7.45
N ALA A 266 -22.83 5.20 -7.37
CA ALA A 266 -23.08 3.85 -6.90
C ALA A 266 -22.33 2.79 -7.74
N GLU A 267 -22.26 2.97 -9.06
CA GLU A 267 -21.53 2.09 -9.97
C GLU A 267 -20.02 2.07 -9.71
N VAL A 268 -19.45 3.17 -9.23
CA VAL A 268 -18.03 3.24 -8.83
C VAL A 268 -17.82 2.51 -7.52
N ILE A 269 -18.72 2.70 -6.54
CA ILE A 269 -18.68 1.97 -5.26
C ILE A 269 -18.77 0.47 -5.52
N ASP A 270 -19.72 0.02 -6.36
CA ASP A 270 -19.87 -1.39 -6.72
C ASP A 270 -18.60 -1.95 -7.39
N ALA A 271 -17.98 -1.20 -8.29
CA ALA A 271 -16.72 -1.58 -8.93
C ALA A 271 -15.60 -1.75 -7.89
N ILE A 272 -15.48 -0.82 -6.95
CA ILE A 272 -14.48 -0.87 -5.89
C ILE A 272 -14.70 -2.05 -4.94
N GLU A 273 -15.95 -2.31 -4.53
CA GLU A 273 -16.26 -3.50 -3.72
C GLU A 273 -15.97 -4.81 -4.46
N ARG A 274 -16.12 -4.85 -5.79
CA ARG A 274 -15.69 -5.99 -6.61
C ARG A 274 -14.18 -6.15 -6.62
N ILE A 275 -13.40 -5.05 -6.73
CA ILE A 275 -11.94 -5.07 -6.70
C ILE A 275 -11.45 -5.65 -5.37
N VAL A 276 -11.88 -5.08 -4.25
CA VAL A 276 -11.38 -5.49 -2.92
C VAL A 276 -11.80 -6.92 -2.57
N ARG A 277 -12.98 -7.35 -2.99
CA ARG A 277 -13.44 -8.73 -2.82
C ARG A 277 -12.59 -9.71 -3.64
N ALA A 278 -12.32 -9.40 -4.91
CA ALA A 278 -11.51 -10.24 -5.78
C ALA A 278 -10.04 -10.31 -5.33
N ALA A 279 -9.52 -9.24 -4.76
CA ALA A 279 -8.16 -9.17 -4.19
C ALA A 279 -8.09 -9.66 -2.74
N ARG A 280 -9.19 -10.06 -2.11
CA ARG A 280 -9.29 -10.44 -0.69
C ARG A 280 -8.73 -9.38 0.26
N ILE A 281 -8.96 -8.11 -0.05
CA ILE A 281 -8.56 -6.98 0.77
C ILE A 281 -9.62 -6.77 1.85
N ASP A 282 -9.21 -6.87 3.10
CA ASP A 282 -10.06 -6.61 4.27
C ASP A 282 -10.16 -5.12 4.57
N VAL A 283 -9.01 -4.42 4.48
CA VAL A 283 -8.89 -2.97 4.71
C VAL A 283 -8.02 -2.38 3.63
N GLY A 284 -8.54 -1.47 2.83
CA GLY A 284 -7.76 -0.93 1.72
C GLY A 284 -8.33 0.34 1.12
N GLY A 285 -7.56 0.91 0.22
CA GLY A 285 -7.92 2.10 -0.53
C GLY A 285 -7.70 1.92 -2.02
N ILE A 286 -8.70 2.26 -2.82
CA ILE A 286 -8.62 2.19 -4.28
C ILE A 286 -8.59 3.61 -4.85
N GLU A 287 -7.66 3.85 -5.76
CA GLU A 287 -7.56 5.15 -6.42
C GLU A 287 -8.04 5.08 -7.86
N TYR A 288 -8.79 6.11 -8.24
CA TYR A 288 -9.19 6.31 -9.63
C TYR A 288 -9.04 7.78 -10.05
N VAL A 289 -8.96 7.97 -11.35
CA VAL A 289 -8.92 9.28 -12.00
C VAL A 289 -9.97 9.34 -13.10
N ILE A 290 -10.58 10.50 -13.26
CA ILE A 290 -11.44 10.79 -14.41
C ILE A 290 -10.59 11.50 -15.46
N ASP A 291 -10.48 10.93 -16.65
CA ASP A 291 -9.73 11.53 -17.76
C ASP A 291 -10.39 12.84 -18.19
N ASP A 292 -9.63 13.92 -18.20
CA ASP A 292 -10.15 15.25 -18.60
C ASP A 292 -10.54 15.29 -20.08
N ARG A 293 -9.97 14.41 -20.89
CA ARG A 293 -10.16 14.39 -22.34
C ARG A 293 -11.50 13.78 -22.77
N ASP A 294 -11.98 12.74 -22.07
CA ASP A 294 -13.17 11.98 -22.48
C ASP A 294 -14.14 11.67 -21.35
N GLY A 295 -13.76 11.93 -20.08
CA GLY A 295 -14.58 11.66 -18.91
C GLY A 295 -14.58 10.20 -18.47
N GLN A 296 -13.76 9.35 -19.07
CA GLN A 296 -13.62 7.95 -18.67
C GLN A 296 -12.97 7.84 -17.30
N ILE A 297 -13.52 6.96 -16.46
CA ILE A 297 -12.89 6.59 -15.18
C ILE A 297 -11.81 5.54 -15.44
N TYR A 298 -10.64 5.74 -14.82
CA TYR A 298 -9.55 4.78 -14.84
C TYR A 298 -9.13 4.46 -13.40
N TYR A 299 -9.24 3.19 -13.00
CA TYR A 299 -8.68 2.67 -11.74
C TYR A 299 -7.20 2.40 -11.95
N TYR A 300 -6.33 2.86 -11.04
CA TYR A 300 -4.89 2.78 -11.30
C TYR A 300 -4.01 2.39 -10.12
N ASP A 301 -4.56 2.38 -8.89
CA ASP A 301 -3.84 1.93 -7.70
C ASP A 301 -4.78 1.20 -6.73
N VAL A 302 -4.35 0.02 -6.28
CA VAL A 302 -5.09 -0.88 -5.38
C VAL A 302 -4.25 -1.11 -4.14
N ASN A 303 -4.59 -0.44 -3.06
CA ASN A 303 -3.79 -0.46 -1.84
C ASN A 303 -4.45 -1.31 -0.76
N ALA A 304 -3.77 -2.38 -0.33
CA ALA A 304 -4.14 -3.14 0.86
C ALA A 304 -3.57 -2.52 2.15
N LEU A 305 -2.76 -1.48 2.03
CA LEU A 305 -2.28 -0.67 3.13
C LEU A 305 -2.97 0.69 3.11
N SER A 306 -4.04 0.87 3.87
CA SER A 306 -4.65 2.18 4.07
C SER A 306 -4.34 2.75 5.44
N ASN A 307 -3.94 4.02 5.49
CA ASN A 307 -3.67 4.76 6.72
C ASN A 307 -4.81 5.72 7.10
N PHE A 308 -5.88 5.71 6.32
CA PHE A 308 -7.01 6.62 6.39
C PHE A 308 -6.60 8.11 6.28
N VAL A 309 -7.58 8.97 6.08
CA VAL A 309 -7.31 10.41 5.93
C VAL A 309 -6.98 11.04 7.27
N ALA A 310 -5.99 11.93 7.26
CA ALA A 310 -5.69 12.76 8.42
C ALA A 310 -6.86 13.73 8.70
N ASP A 311 -7.05 14.06 9.99
CA ASP A 311 -8.13 14.95 10.44
C ASP A 311 -9.52 14.50 9.92
N ALA A 312 -9.75 13.18 9.95
CA ALA A 312 -10.92 12.54 9.37
C ALA A 312 -12.24 13.15 9.84
N ALA A 313 -12.36 13.48 11.12
CA ALA A 313 -13.58 14.09 11.65
C ALA A 313 -13.97 15.39 10.94
N ARG A 314 -12.98 16.20 10.51
CA ARG A 314 -13.20 17.42 9.75
C ARG A 314 -13.45 17.15 8.26
N VAL A 315 -12.74 16.18 7.67
CA VAL A 315 -12.78 15.90 6.23
C VAL A 315 -14.00 15.07 5.84
N ILE A 316 -14.32 14.04 6.63
CA ILE A 316 -15.38 13.05 6.33
C ILE A 316 -16.46 12.92 7.40
N GLY A 317 -16.38 13.71 8.50
CA GLY A 317 -17.41 13.79 9.53
C GLY A 317 -17.37 12.70 10.60
N PHE A 318 -16.42 11.74 10.56
CA PHE A 318 -16.28 10.68 11.56
C PHE A 318 -14.83 10.21 11.68
N ASN A 319 -14.54 9.40 12.72
CA ASN A 319 -13.23 8.79 12.92
C ASN A 319 -13.21 7.34 12.42
N PRO A 320 -12.58 7.02 11.27
CA PRO A 320 -12.57 5.68 10.69
C PRO A 320 -11.78 4.65 11.52
N PHE A 321 -10.92 5.09 12.46
CA PHE A 321 -10.22 4.18 13.38
C PHE A 321 -11.16 3.55 14.42
N VAL A 322 -12.29 4.20 14.72
CA VAL A 322 -13.37 3.59 15.53
C VAL A 322 -13.96 2.40 14.79
N ASN A 323 -14.32 2.56 13.51
CA ASN A 323 -14.84 1.48 12.68
C ASN A 323 -13.81 0.35 12.50
N LEU A 324 -12.53 0.70 12.33
CA LEU A 324 -11.46 -0.29 12.23
C LEU A 324 -11.31 -1.09 13.53
N ALA A 325 -11.35 -0.44 14.69
CA ALA A 325 -11.29 -1.12 15.98
C ALA A 325 -12.50 -2.07 16.17
N ASP A 326 -13.72 -1.62 15.82
CA ASP A 326 -14.92 -2.48 15.86
C ASP A 326 -14.75 -3.74 14.98
N PHE A 327 -14.20 -3.57 13.78
CA PHE A 327 -13.92 -4.66 12.86
C PHE A 327 -12.87 -5.63 13.44
N LEU A 328 -11.75 -5.12 13.99
CA LEU A 328 -10.70 -5.95 14.56
C LEU A 328 -11.19 -6.75 15.78
N GLU A 329 -12.01 -6.15 16.66
CA GLU A 329 -12.62 -6.83 17.80
C GLU A 329 -13.56 -7.96 17.32
N ALA A 330 -14.36 -7.71 16.28
CA ALA A 330 -15.24 -8.72 15.69
C ALA A 330 -14.45 -9.89 15.09
N GLU A 331 -13.35 -9.63 14.35
CA GLU A 331 -12.49 -10.67 13.80
C GLU A 331 -11.83 -11.54 14.89
N VAL A 332 -11.36 -10.91 15.98
CA VAL A 332 -10.85 -11.64 17.16
C VAL A 332 -11.91 -12.52 17.76
N ALA A 333 -13.14 -12.00 17.96
CA ALA A 333 -14.23 -12.76 18.52
C ALA A 333 -14.66 -13.95 17.63
N HIS A 334 -14.58 -13.80 16.29
CA HIS A 334 -14.83 -14.88 15.34
C HIS A 334 -13.75 -15.95 15.38
N ALA A 335 -12.49 -15.58 15.46
CA ALA A 335 -11.36 -16.50 15.48
C ALA A 335 -11.22 -17.28 16.81
N GLN A 336 -11.95 -16.92 17.85
CA GLN A 336 -12.01 -17.63 19.14
C GLN A 336 -13.06 -18.74 19.18
N ARG A 337 -13.95 -18.82 18.19
CA ARG A 337 -15.01 -19.86 18.07
C ARG A 337 -14.52 -21.04 17.27
#